data_d32aa3ad5b2cf665a838876bb69f611a
#
_entry.id   d32aa3ad5b2cf665a838876bb69f611a
#
_cell.length_a   1.000
_cell.length_b   1.000
_cell.length_c   1.000
_cell.angle_alpha   90.00
_cell.angle_beta   90.00
_cell.angle_gamma   90.00
#
_symmetry.space_group_name_H-M   'P 1'
#
loop_
_entity.id
_entity.type
_entity.pdbx_description
1 polymer ?
#
loop_
_entity_poly.entity_id
_entity_poly.type
_entity_poly.pdbx_seq_one_letter_code
_entity_poly.pdbx_strand_id
1 'polypeptide(L)'
;MRCLIGIDLGGTNIAAGAVTQDGRLLSKCSLPTGADRPAEEIVRDMARAALLSLEQAGLERDAACALGVGVPGAVDARSGMVLRTTNLDWRSLPLGEQLKKLTGLPVYLGNDADCAAVGEFFCGAGQGTRDFVVVTLGTGIGGGIILDGKLRGGLASSEAGHLVICHDGEPCNCGRRGCWERYASATGLIRLTREAMAAH
;
A
#
# COMPACT_ATOMS: atom_id res chain seq x y z
N MET A 1 5.37 21.08 16.54
CA MET A 1 4.88 19.68 16.71
C MET A 1 5.57 18.83 15.65
N ARG A 2 6.09 17.64 16.01
CA ARG A 2 6.72 16.73 15.04
C ARG A 2 5.68 15.74 14.50
N CYS A 3 5.77 15.42 13.22
CA CYS A 3 4.87 14.50 12.55
C CYS A 3 5.62 13.50 11.64
N LEU A 4 4.90 12.52 11.16
CA LEU A 4 5.29 11.59 10.10
C LEU A 4 4.37 11.82 8.91
N ILE A 5 4.85 11.51 7.71
CA ILE A 5 4.02 11.52 6.50
C ILE A 5 3.87 10.08 6.04
N GLY A 6 2.64 9.68 5.72
CA GLY A 6 2.33 8.42 5.06
C GLY A 6 1.87 8.65 3.64
N ILE A 7 2.35 7.83 2.70
CA ILE A 7 1.81 7.73 1.33
C ILE A 7 1.33 6.31 1.11
N ASP A 8 0.13 6.19 0.57
CA ASP A 8 -0.41 4.97 -0.02
C ASP A 8 -0.46 5.14 -1.55
N LEU A 9 0.37 4.38 -2.25
CA LEU A 9 0.45 4.38 -3.70
C LEU A 9 -0.51 3.35 -4.28
N GLY A 10 -1.69 3.77 -4.67
CA GLY A 10 -2.64 2.93 -5.40
C GLY A 10 -2.48 3.04 -6.93
N GLY A 11 -3.04 2.08 -7.66
CA GLY A 11 -3.08 2.13 -9.13
C GLY A 11 -3.92 3.28 -9.68
N THR A 12 -4.87 3.80 -8.91
CA THR A 12 -5.77 4.89 -9.31
C THR A 12 -5.42 6.21 -8.63
N ASN A 13 -5.09 6.17 -7.34
CA ASN A 13 -4.84 7.36 -6.53
C ASN A 13 -3.58 7.20 -5.70
N ILE A 14 -2.89 8.32 -5.48
CA ILE A 14 -1.85 8.51 -4.48
C ILE A 14 -2.53 9.20 -3.30
N ALA A 15 -2.69 8.50 -2.18
CA ALA A 15 -3.17 9.10 -0.95
C ALA A 15 -1.99 9.48 -0.05
N ALA A 16 -2.02 10.67 0.54
CA ALA A 16 -1.00 11.10 1.50
C ALA A 16 -1.65 11.72 2.72
N GLY A 17 -1.00 11.59 3.88
CA GLY A 17 -1.46 12.20 5.12
C GLY A 17 -0.33 12.49 6.08
N ALA A 18 -0.47 13.57 6.86
CA ALA A 18 0.38 13.87 7.99
C ALA A 18 -0.23 13.25 9.25
N VAL A 19 0.59 12.57 10.04
CA VAL A 19 0.18 11.91 11.28
C VAL A 19 1.09 12.27 12.43
N THR A 20 0.57 12.34 13.64
CA THR A 20 1.36 12.47 14.86
C THR A 20 2.10 11.17 15.17
N GLN A 21 3.08 11.21 16.09
CA GLN A 21 3.82 10.01 16.48
C GLN A 21 2.94 8.96 17.20
N ASP A 22 1.83 9.37 17.78
CA ASP A 22 0.81 8.50 18.39
C ASP A 22 -0.28 8.06 17.41
N GLY A 23 -0.10 8.31 16.10
CA GLY A 23 -0.96 7.78 15.03
C GLY A 23 -2.20 8.61 14.73
N ARG A 24 -2.39 9.80 15.32
CA ARG A 24 -3.52 10.68 15.02
C ARG A 24 -3.33 11.36 13.66
N LEU A 25 -4.30 11.19 12.77
CA LEU A 25 -4.32 11.84 11.46
C LEU A 25 -4.54 13.36 11.62
N LEU A 26 -3.64 14.15 11.05
CA LEU A 26 -3.71 15.61 11.05
C LEU A 26 -4.32 16.16 9.76
N SER A 27 -3.98 15.54 8.64
CA SER A 27 -4.46 15.92 7.29
C SER A 27 -4.47 14.72 6.38
N LYS A 28 -5.25 14.79 5.31
CA LYS A 28 -5.27 13.78 4.24
C LYS A 28 -5.53 14.45 2.90
N CYS A 29 -4.74 14.13 1.89
CA CYS A 29 -4.97 14.54 0.51
C CYS A 29 -4.88 13.33 -0.44
N SER A 30 -5.35 13.52 -1.67
CA SER A 30 -5.28 12.50 -2.71
C SER A 30 -5.04 13.16 -4.05
N LEU A 31 -4.17 12.54 -4.86
CA LEU A 31 -3.90 12.91 -6.25
C LEU A 31 -4.15 11.68 -7.14
N PRO A 32 -4.58 11.85 -8.40
CA PRO A 32 -4.68 10.74 -9.33
C PRO A 32 -3.29 10.18 -9.64
N THR A 33 -3.16 8.84 -9.69
CA THR A 33 -1.88 8.18 -10.03
C THR A 33 -1.58 8.34 -11.51
N GLY A 34 -2.56 8.11 -12.39
CA GLY A 34 -2.32 8.07 -13.83
C GLY A 34 -1.29 6.98 -14.18
N ALA A 35 -1.65 5.72 -13.96
CA ALA A 35 -0.74 4.57 -13.98
C ALA A 35 0.04 4.39 -15.30
N ASP A 36 -0.47 4.94 -16.41
CA ASP A 36 0.16 4.88 -17.74
C ASP A 36 1.25 5.94 -17.94
N ARG A 37 1.45 6.84 -16.98
CA ARG A 37 2.48 7.90 -17.06
C ARG A 37 3.87 7.37 -16.70
N PRO A 38 4.95 8.07 -17.12
CA PRO A 38 6.30 7.76 -16.68
C PRO A 38 6.43 7.73 -15.16
N ALA A 39 7.21 6.77 -14.64
CA ALA A 39 7.41 6.60 -13.19
C ALA A 39 7.89 7.88 -12.50
N GLU A 40 8.77 8.66 -13.17
CA GLU A 40 9.33 9.91 -12.64
C GLU A 40 8.25 10.98 -12.39
N GLU A 41 7.18 10.98 -13.17
CA GLU A 41 6.06 11.91 -12.98
C GLU A 41 5.23 11.50 -11.77
N ILE A 42 4.94 10.21 -11.64
CA ILE A 42 4.21 9.67 -10.49
C ILE A 42 5.00 9.92 -9.20
N VAL A 43 6.32 9.71 -9.21
CA VAL A 43 7.19 9.98 -8.05
C VAL A 43 7.18 11.47 -7.68
N ARG A 44 7.16 12.38 -8.67
CA ARG A 44 7.01 13.83 -8.39
C ARG A 44 5.65 14.14 -7.75
N ASP A 45 4.57 13.51 -8.21
CA ASP A 45 3.25 13.68 -7.61
C ASP A 45 3.17 13.08 -6.20
N MET A 46 3.87 11.97 -5.92
CA MET A 46 4.00 11.44 -4.55
C MET A 46 4.70 12.45 -3.64
N ALA A 47 5.82 13.02 -4.07
CA ALA A 47 6.51 14.05 -3.31
C ALA A 47 5.62 15.30 -3.09
N ARG A 48 4.88 15.71 -4.12
CA ARG A 48 3.91 16.81 -4.04
C ARG A 48 2.79 16.51 -3.05
N ALA A 49 2.20 15.29 -3.08
CA ALA A 49 1.17 14.88 -2.14
C ALA A 49 1.67 14.88 -0.69
N ALA A 50 2.92 14.44 -0.46
CA ALA A 50 3.55 14.49 0.85
C ALA A 50 3.63 15.94 1.39
N LEU A 51 4.12 16.87 0.57
CA LEU A 51 4.24 18.27 0.97
C LEU A 51 2.87 18.95 1.14
N LEU A 52 1.92 18.65 0.25
CA LEU A 52 0.55 19.14 0.35
C LEU A 52 -0.14 18.69 1.66
N SER A 53 0.14 17.46 2.12
CA SER A 53 -0.39 16.97 3.39
C SER A 53 0.14 17.76 4.59
N LEU A 54 1.38 18.24 4.57
CA LEU A 54 1.93 19.12 5.60
C LEU A 54 1.26 20.50 5.57
N GLU A 55 1.14 21.09 4.38
CA GLU A 55 0.49 22.38 4.19
C GLU A 55 -0.95 22.37 4.73
N GLN A 56 -1.73 21.34 4.39
CA GLN A 56 -3.10 21.16 4.90
C GLN A 56 -3.17 20.94 6.41
N ALA A 57 -2.12 20.41 7.03
CA ALA A 57 -2.00 20.30 8.47
C ALA A 57 -1.54 21.61 9.14
N GLY A 58 -1.22 22.65 8.38
CA GLY A 58 -0.64 23.90 8.88
C GLY A 58 0.76 23.73 9.44
N LEU A 59 1.54 22.78 8.89
CA LEU A 59 2.87 22.44 9.35
C LEU A 59 3.92 22.77 8.28
N GLU A 60 5.08 23.25 8.75
CA GLU A 60 6.25 23.46 7.92
C GLU A 60 7.01 22.12 7.69
N ARG A 61 7.86 22.09 6.68
CA ARG A 61 8.59 20.90 6.26
C ARG A 61 9.49 20.31 7.36
N ASP A 62 10.08 21.14 8.19
CA ASP A 62 10.94 20.74 9.31
C ASP A 62 10.19 20.03 10.46
N ALA A 63 8.86 20.14 10.48
CA ALA A 63 8.01 19.38 11.37
C ALA A 63 7.98 17.88 11.02
N ALA A 64 8.22 17.51 9.75
CA ALA A 64 8.20 16.13 9.29
C ALA A 64 9.51 15.40 9.64
N CYS A 65 9.41 14.27 10.34
CA CYS A 65 10.55 13.45 10.73
C CYS A 65 10.95 12.44 9.65
N ALA A 66 9.96 11.89 8.94
CA ALA A 66 10.15 10.85 7.95
C ALA A 66 8.91 10.72 7.04
N LEU A 67 9.12 10.05 5.92
CA LEU A 67 8.12 9.66 4.95
C LEU A 67 8.04 8.13 4.87
N GLY A 68 6.89 7.56 5.22
CA GLY A 68 6.55 6.16 4.98
C GLY A 68 5.75 5.99 3.70
N VAL A 69 6.02 4.96 2.92
CA VAL A 69 5.35 4.72 1.63
C VAL A 69 4.91 3.28 1.54
N GLY A 70 3.60 3.04 1.41
CA GLY A 70 3.00 1.78 1.03
C GLY A 70 2.99 1.66 -0.50
N VAL A 71 3.51 0.57 -1.04
CA VAL A 71 3.63 0.32 -2.48
C VAL A 71 2.96 -1.02 -2.83
N PRO A 72 2.11 -1.07 -3.88
CA PRO A 72 1.48 -2.31 -4.31
C PRO A 72 2.49 -3.22 -5.01
N GLY A 73 2.92 -4.29 -4.35
CA GLY A 73 3.87 -5.25 -4.88
C GLY A 73 5.08 -5.50 -3.99
N ALA A 74 6.18 -5.97 -4.59
CA ALA A 74 7.38 -6.35 -3.87
C ALA A 74 8.34 -5.18 -3.70
N VAL A 75 8.77 -4.93 -2.47
CA VAL A 75 9.76 -3.90 -2.13
C VAL A 75 10.92 -4.50 -1.33
N ASP A 76 12.11 -3.97 -1.52
CA ASP A 76 13.23 -4.15 -0.61
C ASP A 76 13.32 -2.91 0.31
N ALA A 77 12.75 -3.05 1.50
CA ALA A 77 12.72 -1.97 2.49
C ALA A 77 14.11 -1.51 2.95
N ARG A 78 15.15 -2.37 2.85
CA ARG A 78 16.50 -2.03 3.28
C ARG A 78 17.20 -1.10 2.29
N SER A 79 17.07 -1.40 0.99
CA SER A 79 17.66 -0.58 -0.06
C SER A 79 16.76 0.59 -0.51
N GLY A 80 15.48 0.61 -0.12
CA GLY A 80 14.50 1.58 -0.63
C GLY A 80 14.13 1.35 -2.10
N MET A 81 14.23 0.11 -2.56
CA MET A 81 13.99 -0.29 -3.94
C MET A 81 12.60 -0.92 -4.09
N VAL A 82 11.84 -0.49 -5.09
CA VAL A 82 10.67 -1.22 -5.57
C VAL A 82 11.16 -2.26 -6.56
N LEU A 83 11.02 -3.54 -6.20
CA LEU A 83 11.47 -4.66 -7.04
C LEU A 83 10.51 -4.87 -8.20
N ARG A 84 9.21 -4.85 -7.91
CA ARG A 84 8.14 -4.99 -8.90
C ARG A 84 6.82 -4.49 -8.32
N THR A 85 6.03 -3.80 -9.12
CA THR A 85 4.63 -3.47 -8.80
C THR A 85 3.66 -4.35 -9.59
N THR A 86 2.42 -4.44 -9.12
CA THR A 86 1.35 -5.19 -9.80
C THR A 86 0.58 -4.32 -10.79
N ASN A 87 0.47 -3.01 -10.54
CA ASN A 87 -0.46 -2.11 -11.24
C ASN A 87 0.22 -0.96 -11.99
N LEU A 88 1.55 -0.82 -11.91
CA LEU A 88 2.30 0.34 -12.45
C LEU A 88 3.44 -0.05 -13.40
N ASP A 89 3.60 -1.34 -13.66
CA ASP A 89 4.70 -1.91 -14.47
C ASP A 89 6.12 -1.44 -14.05
N TRP A 90 6.29 -1.08 -12.78
CA TRP A 90 7.59 -0.68 -12.26
C TRP A 90 8.44 -1.90 -11.95
N ARG A 91 9.74 -1.79 -12.29
CA ARG A 91 10.76 -2.81 -12.00
C ARG A 91 12.05 -2.13 -11.57
N SER A 92 12.62 -2.59 -10.47
CA SER A 92 13.93 -2.11 -9.97
C SER A 92 14.00 -0.58 -9.88
N LEU A 93 12.93 0.07 -9.36
CA LEU A 93 12.86 1.53 -9.21
C LEU A 93 13.45 1.94 -7.86
N PRO A 94 14.47 2.82 -7.80
CA PRO A 94 15.03 3.33 -6.54
C PRO A 94 14.15 4.43 -5.94
N LEU A 95 12.91 4.07 -5.58
CA LEU A 95 11.86 5.00 -5.15
C LEU A 95 12.27 5.77 -3.89
N GLY A 96 12.88 5.08 -2.92
CA GLY A 96 13.32 5.70 -1.67
C GLY A 96 14.33 6.82 -1.90
N GLU A 97 15.32 6.58 -2.76
CA GLU A 97 16.32 7.59 -3.11
C GLU A 97 15.71 8.78 -3.85
N GLN A 98 14.82 8.52 -4.83
CA GLN A 98 14.15 9.57 -5.59
C GLN A 98 13.27 10.45 -4.71
N LEU A 99 12.44 9.87 -3.85
CA LEU A 99 11.61 10.62 -2.92
C LEU A 99 12.44 11.38 -1.89
N LYS A 100 13.54 10.80 -1.40
CA LYS A 100 14.47 11.50 -0.49
C LYS A 100 15.07 12.73 -1.17
N LYS A 101 15.47 12.66 -2.45
CA LYS A 101 15.97 13.82 -3.21
C LYS A 101 14.91 14.91 -3.35
N LEU A 102 13.64 14.55 -3.59
CA LEU A 102 12.57 15.50 -3.79
C LEU A 102 12.06 16.12 -2.49
N THR A 103 11.94 15.32 -1.44
CA THR A 103 11.37 15.75 -0.16
C THR A 103 12.41 16.19 0.88
N GLY A 104 13.66 15.72 0.78
CA GLY A 104 14.72 15.90 1.77
C GLY A 104 14.48 15.13 3.08
N LEU A 105 13.46 14.26 3.13
CA LEU A 105 13.12 13.48 4.29
C LEU A 105 13.74 12.06 4.22
N PRO A 106 14.02 11.42 5.34
CA PRO A 106 14.21 9.97 5.39
C PRO A 106 12.98 9.26 4.84
N VAL A 107 13.18 8.27 3.94
CA VAL A 107 12.08 7.53 3.28
C VAL A 107 12.16 6.06 3.65
N TYR A 108 11.02 5.48 4.01
CA TYR A 108 10.86 4.07 4.34
C TYR A 108 9.77 3.46 3.45
N LEU A 109 10.07 2.35 2.79
CA LEU A 109 9.13 1.65 1.92
C LEU A 109 8.62 0.38 2.58
N GLY A 110 7.36 0.06 2.33
CA GLY A 110 6.75 -1.23 2.67
C GLY A 110 5.77 -1.66 1.58
N ASN A 111 5.38 -2.92 1.58
CA ASN A 111 4.20 -3.33 0.82
C ASN A 111 2.95 -2.64 1.41
N ASP A 112 1.97 -2.30 0.58
CA ASP A 112 0.74 -1.58 0.98
C ASP A 112 -0.06 -2.33 2.05
N ALA A 113 -0.27 -3.63 1.89
CA ALA A 113 -1.00 -4.45 2.86
C ALA A 113 -0.21 -4.64 4.18
N ASP A 114 1.12 -4.79 4.11
CA ASP A 114 1.98 -4.81 5.28
C ASP A 114 1.92 -3.47 6.05
N CYS A 115 1.94 -2.34 5.33
CA CYS A 115 1.78 -1.01 5.94
C CYS A 115 0.41 -0.85 6.60
N ALA A 116 -0.67 -1.32 5.97
CA ALA A 116 -2.00 -1.32 6.56
C ALA A 116 -2.05 -2.17 7.84
N ALA A 117 -1.45 -3.37 7.83
CA ALA A 117 -1.41 -4.23 9.00
C ALA A 117 -0.64 -3.59 10.17
N VAL A 118 0.49 -2.94 9.89
CA VAL A 118 1.26 -2.20 10.90
C VAL A 118 0.46 -1.02 11.44
N GLY A 119 -0.22 -0.27 10.58
CA GLY A 119 -1.08 0.85 10.97
C GLY A 119 -2.20 0.41 11.91
N GLU A 120 -2.93 -0.64 11.55
CA GLU A 120 -4.01 -1.21 12.36
C GLU A 120 -3.50 -1.81 13.67
N PHE A 121 -2.31 -2.42 13.67
CA PHE A 121 -1.70 -2.97 14.88
C PHE A 121 -1.33 -1.89 15.91
N PHE A 122 -0.73 -0.77 15.45
CA PHE A 122 -0.29 0.29 16.35
C PHE A 122 -1.39 1.30 16.72
N CYS A 123 -2.29 1.62 15.79
CA CYS A 123 -3.22 2.74 15.91
C CYS A 123 -4.69 2.36 15.70
N GLY A 124 -4.98 1.13 15.31
CA GLY A 124 -6.33 0.66 14.96
C GLY A 124 -6.80 -0.55 15.74
N ALA A 125 -7.48 -1.46 15.06
CA ALA A 125 -8.16 -2.63 15.62
C ALA A 125 -7.22 -3.66 16.26
N GLY A 126 -5.92 -3.63 15.93
CA GLY A 126 -4.91 -4.53 16.48
C GLY A 126 -4.28 -4.07 17.78
N GLN A 127 -4.64 -2.90 18.32
CA GLN A 127 -4.05 -2.38 19.53
C GLN A 127 -4.22 -3.35 20.72
N GLY A 128 -3.11 -3.58 21.45
CA GLY A 128 -3.09 -4.47 22.62
C GLY A 128 -3.05 -5.97 22.29
N THR A 129 -3.10 -6.35 20.99
CA THR A 129 -2.92 -7.75 20.58
C THR A 129 -1.43 -8.06 20.45
N ARG A 130 -1.07 -9.34 20.49
CA ARG A 130 0.28 -9.84 20.22
C ARG A 130 0.36 -10.41 18.81
N ASP A 131 -0.69 -11.10 18.40
CA ASP A 131 -0.83 -11.75 17.10
C ASP A 131 -2.06 -11.15 16.39
N PHE A 132 -1.88 -10.75 15.14
CA PHE A 132 -2.88 -10.01 14.40
C PHE A 132 -2.75 -10.26 12.90
N VAL A 133 -3.86 -10.48 12.23
CA VAL A 133 -3.91 -10.64 10.78
C VAL A 133 -4.86 -9.60 10.21
N VAL A 134 -4.39 -8.88 9.21
CA VAL A 134 -5.22 -7.97 8.40
C VAL A 134 -5.43 -8.56 7.03
N VAL A 135 -6.65 -8.47 6.55
CA VAL A 135 -7.02 -8.77 5.16
C VAL A 135 -7.56 -7.49 4.55
N THR A 136 -6.93 -7.02 3.49
CA THR A 136 -7.41 -5.86 2.73
C THR A 136 -8.24 -6.32 1.55
N LEU A 137 -9.46 -5.79 1.42
CA LEU A 137 -10.39 -6.09 0.33
C LEU A 137 -10.50 -4.87 -0.59
N GLY A 138 -9.94 -4.98 -1.77
CA GLY A 138 -9.93 -3.93 -2.78
C GLY A 138 -10.07 -4.53 -4.19
N THR A 139 -9.36 -3.98 -5.16
CA THR A 139 -9.24 -4.54 -6.52
C THR A 139 -8.82 -6.02 -6.47
N GLY A 140 -7.87 -6.35 -5.60
CA GLY A 140 -7.47 -7.71 -5.21
C GLY A 140 -7.70 -7.95 -3.72
N ILE A 141 -7.00 -8.94 -3.17
CA ILE A 141 -6.90 -9.20 -1.74
C ILE A 141 -5.45 -9.12 -1.33
N GLY A 142 -5.14 -8.23 -0.38
CA GLY A 142 -3.87 -8.19 0.31
C GLY A 142 -3.98 -8.75 1.73
N GLY A 143 -2.85 -8.98 2.36
CA GLY A 143 -2.80 -9.42 3.74
C GLY A 143 -1.51 -9.03 4.43
N GLY A 144 -1.59 -8.75 5.73
CA GLY A 144 -0.44 -8.53 6.58
C GLY A 144 -0.57 -9.32 7.86
N ILE A 145 0.54 -9.90 8.33
CA ILE A 145 0.58 -10.81 9.47
C ILE A 145 1.53 -10.25 10.52
N ILE A 146 1.01 -10.01 11.71
CA ILE A 146 1.80 -9.68 12.91
C ILE A 146 1.82 -10.93 13.79
N LEU A 147 3.01 -11.41 14.17
CA LEU A 147 3.19 -12.49 15.14
C LEU A 147 4.23 -12.07 16.16
N ASP A 148 3.95 -12.33 17.44
CA ASP A 148 4.80 -11.91 18.54
C ASP A 148 5.10 -10.39 18.53
N GLY A 149 4.12 -9.57 18.13
CA GLY A 149 4.26 -8.12 18.02
C GLY A 149 5.15 -7.66 16.87
N LYS A 150 5.47 -8.52 15.91
CA LYS A 150 6.36 -8.23 14.77
C LYS A 150 5.70 -8.55 13.45
N LEU A 151 5.82 -7.63 12.51
CA LEU A 151 5.40 -7.88 11.14
C LEU A 151 6.17 -9.08 10.57
N ARG A 152 5.45 -10.05 10.07
CA ARG A 152 5.98 -11.16 9.27
C ARG A 152 5.94 -10.77 7.80
N GLY A 153 6.63 -9.64 7.50
CA GLY A 153 6.78 -9.11 6.15
C GLY A 153 7.80 -9.88 5.33
N GLY A 154 7.84 -9.60 4.06
CA GLY A 154 8.76 -10.16 3.08
C GLY A 154 8.05 -10.51 1.78
N LEU A 155 8.80 -10.99 0.80
CA LEU A 155 8.32 -11.24 -0.58
C LEU A 155 7.09 -12.16 -0.69
N ALA A 156 6.71 -12.89 0.36
CA ALA A 156 5.63 -13.88 0.32
C ALA A 156 4.47 -13.63 1.30
N SER A 157 4.61 -12.74 2.28
CA SER A 157 3.62 -12.61 3.37
C SER A 157 2.39 -11.81 3.00
N SER A 158 2.53 -10.84 2.08
CA SER A 158 1.45 -9.94 1.66
C SER A 158 0.54 -10.54 0.57
N GLU A 159 0.89 -11.71 0.05
CA GLU A 159 0.23 -12.33 -1.11
C GLU A 159 -0.94 -13.26 -0.71
N ALA A 160 -1.65 -12.93 0.39
CA ALA A 160 -2.77 -13.75 0.90
C ALA A 160 -3.87 -13.97 -0.14
N GLY A 161 -4.14 -13.00 -1.01
CA GLY A 161 -5.10 -13.11 -2.11
C GLY A 161 -4.78 -14.20 -3.12
N HIS A 162 -3.52 -14.63 -3.18
CA HIS A 162 -3.07 -15.70 -4.07
C HIS A 162 -3.05 -17.09 -3.44
N LEU A 163 -3.57 -17.27 -2.23
CA LEU A 163 -3.87 -18.59 -1.70
C LEU A 163 -4.91 -19.29 -2.58
N VAL A 164 -4.58 -20.50 -3.03
CA VAL A 164 -5.50 -21.30 -3.84
C VAL A 164 -6.57 -21.90 -2.94
N ILE A 165 -7.82 -21.48 -3.11
CA ILE A 165 -8.98 -21.97 -2.36
C ILE A 165 -9.88 -22.87 -3.20
N CYS A 166 -9.68 -22.91 -4.51
CA CYS A 166 -10.45 -23.73 -5.45
C CYS A 166 -9.48 -24.38 -6.45
N HIS A 167 -9.29 -25.69 -6.33
CA HIS A 167 -8.47 -26.44 -7.27
C HIS A 167 -9.08 -26.33 -8.68
N ASP A 168 -8.25 -26.06 -9.70
CA ASP A 168 -8.68 -25.83 -11.09
C ASP A 168 -9.73 -24.75 -11.31
N GLY A 169 -9.90 -23.83 -10.32
CA GLY A 169 -10.84 -22.73 -10.37
C GLY A 169 -10.47 -21.63 -11.38
N GLU A 170 -10.95 -20.41 -11.12
CA GLU A 170 -10.75 -19.25 -11.99
C GLU A 170 -9.28 -18.93 -12.28
N PRO A 171 -8.93 -18.58 -13.53
CA PRO A 171 -7.58 -18.12 -13.85
C PRO A 171 -7.22 -16.86 -13.07
N CYS A 172 -5.98 -16.78 -12.57
CA CYS A 172 -5.46 -15.63 -11.86
C CYS A 172 -4.28 -15.01 -12.62
N ASN A 173 -4.13 -13.68 -12.53
CA ASN A 173 -3.02 -12.94 -13.15
C ASN A 173 -1.64 -13.35 -12.63
N CYS A 174 -1.58 -14.03 -11.46
CA CYS A 174 -0.33 -14.59 -10.95
C CYS A 174 0.13 -15.87 -11.70
N GLY A 175 -0.61 -16.32 -12.72
CA GLY A 175 -0.33 -17.53 -13.52
C GLY A 175 -0.92 -18.82 -12.93
N ARG A 176 -1.53 -18.77 -11.74
CA ARG A 176 -2.21 -19.90 -11.09
C ARG A 176 -3.71 -19.87 -11.35
N ARG A 177 -4.42 -20.87 -10.86
CA ARG A 177 -5.89 -20.96 -10.88
C ARG A 177 -6.43 -21.08 -9.46
N GLY A 178 -7.65 -20.57 -9.24
CA GLY A 178 -8.38 -20.74 -7.99
C GLY A 178 -7.91 -19.88 -6.82
N CYS A 179 -7.18 -18.79 -7.08
CA CYS A 179 -6.74 -17.86 -6.04
C CYS A 179 -7.91 -17.18 -5.34
N TRP A 180 -7.81 -16.97 -4.05
CA TRP A 180 -8.85 -16.37 -3.20
C TRP A 180 -9.37 -15.04 -3.73
N GLU A 181 -8.50 -14.15 -4.18
CA GLU A 181 -8.91 -12.84 -4.72
C GLU A 181 -9.84 -12.94 -5.95
N ARG A 182 -9.78 -14.06 -6.70
CA ARG A 182 -10.68 -14.25 -7.84
C ARG A 182 -12.15 -14.41 -7.44
N TYR A 183 -12.41 -14.73 -6.17
CA TYR A 183 -13.75 -15.00 -5.63
C TYR A 183 -14.22 -13.92 -4.65
N ALA A 184 -13.32 -13.37 -3.84
CA ALA A 184 -13.68 -12.54 -2.69
C ALA A 184 -13.18 -11.08 -2.76
N SER A 185 -12.49 -10.67 -3.84
CA SER A 185 -12.15 -9.27 -4.06
C SER A 185 -13.31 -8.48 -4.68
N ALA A 186 -13.21 -7.16 -4.72
CA ALA A 186 -14.18 -6.31 -5.41
C ALA A 186 -14.30 -6.67 -6.89
N THR A 187 -13.17 -6.93 -7.58
CA THR A 187 -13.21 -7.38 -8.99
C THR A 187 -13.82 -8.76 -9.14
N GLY A 188 -13.58 -9.66 -8.18
CA GLY A 188 -14.21 -10.98 -8.13
C GLY A 188 -15.72 -10.88 -7.99
N LEU A 189 -16.20 -10.04 -7.06
CA LEU A 189 -17.62 -9.79 -6.85
C LEU A 189 -18.30 -9.22 -8.10
N ILE A 190 -17.69 -8.20 -8.73
CA ILE A 190 -18.21 -7.61 -9.97
C ILE A 190 -18.33 -8.67 -11.07
N ARG A 191 -17.31 -9.50 -11.26
CA ARG A 191 -17.32 -10.58 -12.26
C ARG A 191 -18.44 -11.56 -11.98
N LEU A 192 -18.51 -12.12 -10.79
CA LEU A 192 -19.54 -13.10 -10.39
C LEU A 192 -20.96 -12.54 -10.54
N THR A 193 -21.16 -11.26 -10.18
CA THR A 193 -22.44 -10.59 -10.37
C THR A 193 -22.82 -10.49 -11.83
N ARG A 194 -21.89 -10.10 -12.71
CA ARG A 194 -22.15 -10.01 -14.16
C ARG A 194 -22.47 -11.38 -14.76
N GLU A 195 -21.77 -12.42 -14.35
CA GLU A 195 -22.02 -13.80 -14.79
C GLU A 195 -23.41 -14.28 -14.35
N ALA A 196 -23.79 -14.03 -13.10
CA ALA A 196 -25.12 -14.37 -12.60
C ALA A 196 -26.23 -13.62 -13.33
N MET A 197 -26.05 -12.32 -13.62
CA MET A 197 -27.02 -11.52 -14.39
C MET A 197 -27.14 -11.97 -15.85
N ALA A 198 -26.07 -12.50 -16.44
CA ALA A 198 -26.11 -13.01 -17.81
C ALA A 198 -26.74 -14.41 -17.93
N ALA A 199 -26.86 -15.13 -16.83
CA ALA A 199 -27.45 -16.47 -16.77
C ALA A 199 -28.98 -16.46 -16.52
N HIS A 200 -29.56 -15.29 -16.26
CA HIS A 200 -30.98 -15.03 -16.05
C HIS A 200 -31.53 -14.00 -17.05
#